data_d9a7470719df1acd8cab2397e28a17f9
#
_entry.id   d9a7470719df1acd8cab2397e28a17f9
#
_cell.length_a   1.000
_cell.length_b   1.000
_cell.length_c   1.000
_cell.angle_alpha   90.00
_cell.angle_beta   90.00
_cell.angle_gamma   90.00
#
_symmetry.space_group_name_H-M   'P 1'
#
loop_
_entity.id
_entity.type
_entity.pdbx_description
1 polymer ?
#
loop_
_entity_poly.entity_id
_entity_poly.type
_entity_poly.pdbx_seq_one_letter_code
_entity_poly.pdbx_strand_id
1 'polypeptide(L)'
;MDYTDQLVLNGKTNDIGEAMAENVKDSYRMGIELALGAKFNDWLRWDINGTWSKNRIKNYVGYVYDQSLVNGVTDDLWTQTAIEGGNSPIAFSPSFIGNSLITLGSNGLEISFQSQYVSRQYLDNFGTKDNSLDAYFVNHLSASYSFQTRYTKGITIGATVYNLFNTKYETNGYSQSVALYENGDKTKPYVIKHDPRFYPMAGTNILAHITFRF
;
A
#
# COMPACT_ATOMS: atom_id res chain seq x y z
N MET A 1 -11.11 13.81 11.68
CA MET A 1 -10.95 13.32 13.05
C MET A 1 -9.53 13.64 13.49
N ASP A 2 -9.38 14.36 14.59
CA ASP A 2 -8.11 14.53 15.27
C ASP A 2 -7.92 13.36 16.24
N TYR A 3 -6.73 12.79 16.24
CA TYR A 3 -6.38 11.69 17.13
C TYR A 3 -5.29 12.15 18.07
N THR A 4 -5.52 11.96 19.36
CA THR A 4 -4.48 11.98 20.36
C THR A 4 -4.00 10.54 20.57
N ASP A 5 -2.69 10.35 20.77
CA ASP A 5 -2.08 9.04 21.05
C ASP A 5 -2.21 7.98 19.92
N GLN A 6 -2.13 8.42 18.66
CA GLN A 6 -2.05 7.46 17.55
C GLN A 6 -0.68 6.76 17.56
N LEU A 7 -0.72 5.42 17.50
CA LEU A 7 0.48 4.60 17.41
C LEU A 7 1.08 4.68 16.00
N VAL A 8 2.34 5.06 15.89
CA VAL A 8 3.09 5.16 14.62
C VAL A 8 4.51 4.62 14.79
N LEU A 9 5.12 4.18 13.69
CA LEU A 9 6.53 3.79 13.68
C LEU A 9 7.41 5.02 13.93
N ASN A 10 8.37 4.92 14.85
CA ASN A 10 9.25 6.02 15.23
C ASN A 10 10.66 5.96 14.61
N GLY A 11 10.96 4.91 13.82
CA GLY A 11 12.26 4.69 13.21
C GLY A 11 13.28 3.97 14.10
N LYS A 12 12.92 3.63 15.34
CA LYS A 12 13.76 2.81 16.22
C LYS A 12 13.47 1.33 16.03
N THR A 13 14.43 0.50 16.39
CA THR A 13 14.24 -0.93 16.61
C THR A 13 14.52 -1.30 18.06
N ASN A 14 13.88 -2.37 18.53
CA ASN A 14 14.20 -2.96 19.82
C ASN A 14 15.50 -3.79 19.75
N ASP A 15 15.91 -4.39 20.87
CA ASP A 15 17.16 -5.17 20.98
C ASP A 15 17.22 -6.42 20.07
N ILE A 16 16.07 -6.85 19.54
CA ILE A 16 15.98 -7.99 18.60
C ILE A 16 15.71 -7.52 17.15
N GLY A 17 15.79 -6.22 16.87
CA GLY A 17 15.68 -5.67 15.52
C GLY A 17 14.26 -5.42 15.02
N GLU A 18 13.23 -5.52 15.88
CA GLU A 18 11.85 -5.21 15.48
C GLU A 18 11.58 -3.71 15.53
N ALA A 19 10.83 -3.21 14.55
CA ALA A 19 10.46 -1.81 14.48
C ALA A 19 9.59 -1.41 15.67
N MET A 20 9.98 -0.32 16.33
CA MET A 20 9.27 0.23 17.47
C MET A 20 8.23 1.24 17.01
N ALA A 21 7.09 1.22 17.72
CA ALA A 21 6.05 2.21 17.55
C ALA A 21 5.89 3.04 18.83
N GLU A 22 5.49 4.30 18.66
CA GLU A 22 5.20 5.20 19.78
C GLU A 22 3.89 5.95 19.53
N ASN A 23 3.29 6.44 20.62
CA ASN A 23 2.11 7.27 20.54
C ASN A 23 2.50 8.72 20.23
N VAL A 24 1.96 9.25 19.12
CA VAL A 24 2.12 10.66 18.76
C VAL A 24 0.96 11.48 19.29
N LYS A 25 1.28 12.64 19.90
CA LYS A 25 0.29 13.48 20.59
C LYS A 25 -0.73 14.10 19.63
N ASP A 26 -0.27 14.51 18.45
CA ASP A 26 -1.08 15.26 17.49
C ASP A 26 -1.04 14.62 16.10
N SER A 27 -2.13 14.00 15.69
CA SER A 27 -2.31 13.51 14.34
C SER A 27 -3.75 13.72 13.87
N TYR A 28 -3.95 13.71 12.57
CA TYR A 28 -5.29 13.73 12.02
C TYR A 28 -5.41 12.85 10.78
N ARG A 29 -6.59 12.30 10.62
CA ARG A 29 -7.05 11.64 9.40
C ARG A 29 -8.34 12.30 8.95
N MET A 30 -8.37 12.75 7.71
CA MET A 30 -9.55 13.35 7.09
C MET A 30 -9.67 12.88 5.65
N GLY A 31 -10.90 12.79 5.16
CA GLY A 31 -11.12 12.35 3.79
C GLY A 31 -12.57 12.39 3.39
N ILE A 32 -12.79 12.10 2.12
CA ILE A 32 -14.09 11.94 1.50
C ILE A 32 -14.10 10.60 0.80
N GLU A 33 -15.12 9.83 1.04
CA GLU A 33 -15.40 8.58 0.35
C GLU A 33 -16.70 8.74 -0.46
N LEU A 34 -16.64 8.37 -1.74
CA LEU A 34 -17.78 8.36 -2.63
C LEU A 34 -17.91 6.95 -3.22
N ALA A 35 -19.14 6.43 -3.22
CA ALA A 35 -19.48 5.18 -3.86
C ALA A 35 -20.75 5.35 -4.69
N LEU A 36 -20.71 4.92 -5.92
CA LEU A 36 -21.81 4.96 -6.87
C LEU A 36 -21.99 3.60 -7.51
N GLY A 37 -23.26 3.19 -7.71
CA GLY A 37 -23.62 1.99 -8.45
C GLY A 37 -24.71 2.32 -9.45
N ALA A 38 -24.53 1.92 -10.70
CA ALA A 38 -25.49 2.10 -11.76
C ALA A 38 -25.81 0.77 -12.45
N LYS A 39 -27.07 0.41 -12.49
CA LYS A 39 -27.59 -0.66 -13.34
C LYS A 39 -28.18 -0.02 -14.59
N PHE A 40 -27.47 -0.13 -15.72
CA PHE A 40 -27.89 0.49 -16.98
C PHE A 40 -29.03 -0.32 -17.67
N ASN A 41 -28.99 -1.63 -17.48
CA ASN A 41 -30.02 -2.55 -17.95
C ASN A 41 -29.86 -3.89 -17.21
N ASP A 42 -30.58 -4.94 -17.62
CA ASP A 42 -30.56 -6.23 -16.91
C ASP A 42 -29.25 -7.01 -17.05
N TRP A 43 -28.39 -6.64 -17.99
CA TRP A 43 -27.14 -7.31 -18.27
C TRP A 43 -25.87 -6.48 -17.99
N LEU A 44 -26.01 -5.15 -17.68
CA LEU A 44 -24.86 -4.27 -17.44
C LEU A 44 -25.02 -3.49 -16.13
N ARG A 45 -24.07 -3.68 -15.25
CA ARG A 45 -23.90 -2.93 -13.99
C ARG A 45 -22.49 -2.35 -13.92
N TRP A 46 -22.39 -1.14 -13.39
CA TRP A 46 -21.11 -0.51 -13.06
C TRP A 46 -21.15 0.03 -11.63
N ASP A 47 -20.17 -0.39 -10.84
CA ASP A 47 -19.92 0.08 -9.48
C ASP A 47 -18.57 0.79 -9.46
N ILE A 48 -18.51 1.96 -8.84
CA ILE A 48 -17.30 2.76 -8.70
C ILE A 48 -17.24 3.34 -7.30
N ASN A 49 -16.04 3.33 -6.71
CA ASN A 49 -15.80 4.05 -5.48
C ASN A 49 -14.44 4.73 -5.51
N GLY A 50 -14.30 5.77 -4.70
CA GLY A 50 -13.06 6.50 -4.53
C GLY A 50 -12.99 7.12 -3.14
N THR A 51 -11.82 6.99 -2.53
CA THR A 51 -11.50 7.58 -1.23
C THR A 51 -10.34 8.54 -1.38
N TRP A 52 -10.55 9.81 -1.10
CA TRP A 52 -9.52 10.83 -0.96
C TRP A 52 -9.26 11.05 0.51
N SER A 53 -8.01 10.94 0.93
CA SER A 53 -7.65 11.11 2.32
C SER A 53 -6.39 11.95 2.51
N LYS A 54 -6.32 12.63 3.66
CA LYS A 54 -5.14 13.33 4.14
C LYS A 54 -4.85 12.87 5.56
N ASN A 55 -3.72 12.17 5.72
CA ASN A 55 -3.31 11.54 6.96
C ASN A 55 -1.98 12.13 7.37
N ARG A 56 -1.92 12.85 8.49
CA ARG A 56 -0.75 13.61 8.92
C ARG A 56 -0.48 13.48 10.41
N ILE A 57 0.81 13.53 10.75
CA ILE A 57 1.31 13.71 12.11
C ILE A 57 1.83 15.15 12.19
N LYS A 58 1.41 15.91 13.19
CA LYS A 58 1.92 17.26 13.44
C LYS A 58 3.18 17.17 14.29
N ASN A 59 4.18 17.99 13.96
CA ASN A 59 5.44 18.07 14.71
C ASN A 59 6.12 16.69 14.92
N TYR A 60 6.09 15.86 13.87
CA TYR A 60 6.71 14.54 13.93
C TYR A 60 8.22 14.65 14.16
N VAL A 61 8.72 13.86 15.09
CA VAL A 61 10.14 13.63 15.31
C VAL A 61 10.38 12.13 15.19
N GLY A 62 11.17 11.75 14.22
CA GLY A 62 11.57 10.36 14.03
C GLY A 62 13.07 10.18 14.28
N TYR A 63 13.52 8.94 14.27
CA TYR A 63 14.91 8.59 14.54
C TYR A 63 15.49 7.77 13.39
N VAL A 64 16.75 8.02 13.11
CA VAL A 64 17.55 7.24 12.17
C VAL A 64 18.85 6.81 12.82
N TYR A 65 19.39 5.66 12.41
CA TYR A 65 20.68 5.20 12.92
C TYR A 65 21.82 6.01 12.30
N ASP A 66 22.85 6.26 13.10
CA ASP A 66 24.03 6.98 12.66
C ASP A 66 25.08 6.02 12.13
N GLN A 67 25.65 6.36 10.99
CA GLN A 67 26.76 5.64 10.39
C GLN A 67 27.89 6.60 10.01
N SER A 68 29.14 6.15 10.16
CA SER A 68 30.30 6.84 9.60
C SER A 68 30.48 6.43 8.13
N LEU A 69 30.94 7.37 7.31
CA LEU A 69 31.33 7.11 5.93
C LEU A 69 32.83 7.47 5.78
N VAL A 70 33.68 6.46 5.64
CA VAL A 70 35.12 6.62 5.47
C VAL A 70 35.58 5.91 4.18
N ASN A 71 36.10 6.68 3.23
CA ASN A 71 36.58 6.14 1.94
C ASN A 71 35.53 5.23 1.21
N GLY A 72 34.25 5.58 1.32
CA GLY A 72 33.16 4.79 0.71
C GLY A 72 32.71 3.56 1.49
N VAL A 73 33.27 3.32 2.67
CA VAL A 73 32.87 2.25 3.59
C VAL A 73 32.02 2.84 4.70
N THR A 74 30.90 2.21 4.99
CA THR A 74 30.02 2.59 6.10
C THR A 74 30.24 1.70 7.31
N ASP A 75 30.23 2.29 8.51
CA ASP A 75 30.33 1.59 9.79
C ASP A 75 29.34 2.19 10.80
N ASP A 76 28.75 1.35 11.64
CA ASP A 76 27.72 1.77 12.60
C ASP A 76 28.34 2.54 13.78
N LEU A 77 27.74 3.68 14.11
CA LEU A 77 28.13 4.49 15.27
C LEU A 77 27.36 4.11 16.53
N TRP A 78 26.41 3.13 16.45
CA TRP A 78 25.60 2.65 17.58
C TRP A 78 24.80 3.75 18.31
N THR A 79 24.52 4.82 17.60
CA THR A 79 23.75 5.97 18.09
C THR A 79 22.64 6.30 17.10
N GLN A 80 21.75 7.21 17.49
CA GLN A 80 20.64 7.64 16.68
C GLN A 80 20.53 9.16 16.65
N THR A 81 20.20 9.71 15.49
CA THR A 81 19.89 11.12 15.29
C THR A 81 18.39 11.32 15.21
N ALA A 82 17.87 12.27 15.99
CA ALA A 82 16.49 12.71 15.87
C ALA A 82 16.34 13.67 14.68
N ILE A 83 15.31 13.47 13.89
CA ILE A 83 14.99 14.26 12.69
C ILE A 83 13.59 14.85 12.85
N GLU A 84 13.50 16.16 12.71
CA GLU A 84 12.23 16.88 12.71
C GLU A 84 11.55 16.74 11.35
N GLY A 85 10.47 15.96 11.29
CA GLY A 85 9.65 15.75 10.08
C GLY A 85 8.55 16.80 9.89
N GLY A 86 8.28 17.62 10.90
CA GLY A 86 7.23 18.64 10.83
C GLY A 86 5.83 18.06 10.64
N ASN A 87 5.07 18.58 9.67
CA ASN A 87 3.73 18.06 9.31
C ASN A 87 3.86 16.88 8.32
N SER A 88 4.07 15.71 8.84
CA SER A 88 4.54 14.51 8.16
C SER A 88 3.40 13.59 7.71
N PRO A 89 3.52 12.87 6.58
CA PRO A 89 2.53 11.86 6.21
C PRO A 89 2.60 10.66 7.17
N ILE A 90 1.49 9.95 7.32
CA ILE A 90 1.48 8.68 8.02
C ILE A 90 1.90 7.58 7.02
N ALA A 91 2.85 6.74 7.43
CA ALA A 91 3.30 5.60 6.63
C ALA A 91 2.13 4.71 6.19
N PHE A 92 2.23 4.08 5.02
CA PHE A 92 1.24 3.18 4.42
C PHE A 92 -0.17 3.76 4.34
N SER A 93 -0.28 5.08 4.21
CA SER A 93 -1.56 5.78 4.13
C SER A 93 -1.66 6.54 2.80
N PRO A 94 -2.15 5.89 1.72
CA PRO A 94 -2.27 6.54 0.42
C PRO A 94 -3.27 7.69 0.48
N SER A 95 -3.03 8.73 -0.32
CA SER A 95 -3.93 9.88 -0.40
C SER A 95 -5.16 9.64 -1.28
N PHE A 96 -5.10 8.63 -2.14
CA PHE A 96 -6.22 8.23 -2.99
C PHE A 96 -6.23 6.73 -3.25
N ILE A 97 -7.42 6.13 -3.11
CA ILE A 97 -7.73 4.76 -3.55
C ILE A 97 -9.01 4.84 -4.39
N GLY A 98 -8.98 4.24 -5.58
CA GLY A 98 -10.14 4.17 -6.45
C GLY A 98 -10.35 2.76 -6.97
N ASN A 99 -11.62 2.32 -7.03
CA ASN A 99 -12.01 1.03 -7.59
C ASN A 99 -13.15 1.22 -8.58
N SER A 100 -13.15 0.41 -9.62
CA SER A 100 -14.20 0.32 -10.62
C SER A 100 -14.48 -1.15 -10.92
N LEU A 101 -15.74 -1.55 -10.89
CA LEU A 101 -16.20 -2.89 -11.23
C LEU A 101 -17.31 -2.80 -12.28
N ILE A 102 -17.03 -3.30 -13.48
CA ILE A 102 -18.03 -3.45 -14.53
C ILE A 102 -18.43 -4.92 -14.57
N THR A 103 -19.73 -5.17 -14.45
CA THR A 103 -20.30 -6.53 -14.49
C THR A 103 -21.27 -6.65 -15.68
N LEU A 104 -21.02 -7.65 -16.50
CA LEU A 104 -21.89 -8.07 -17.59
C LEU A 104 -22.49 -9.42 -17.23
N GLY A 105 -23.82 -9.53 -17.23
CA GLY A 105 -24.49 -10.78 -16.86
C GLY A 105 -25.69 -11.08 -17.77
N SER A 106 -25.73 -12.27 -18.34
CA SER A 106 -26.87 -12.73 -19.16
C SER A 106 -26.92 -14.25 -19.23
N ASN A 107 -28.11 -14.84 -19.06
CA ASN A 107 -28.36 -16.26 -19.28
C ASN A 107 -27.36 -17.21 -18.60
N GLY A 108 -27.01 -16.92 -17.34
CA GLY A 108 -26.05 -17.71 -16.57
C GLY A 108 -24.57 -17.36 -16.82
N LEU A 109 -24.26 -16.55 -17.82
CA LEU A 109 -22.92 -15.98 -18.03
C LEU A 109 -22.77 -14.72 -17.20
N GLU A 110 -21.66 -14.59 -16.47
CA GLU A 110 -21.23 -13.37 -15.81
C GLU A 110 -19.77 -13.08 -16.15
N ILE A 111 -19.49 -11.86 -16.57
CA ILE A 111 -18.13 -11.37 -16.81
C ILE A 111 -17.96 -10.11 -16.01
N SER A 112 -16.89 -10.02 -15.24
CA SER A 112 -16.58 -8.81 -14.47
C SER A 112 -15.15 -8.33 -14.73
N PHE A 113 -15.04 -7.02 -14.94
CA PHE A 113 -13.77 -6.33 -15.10
C PHE A 113 -13.59 -5.37 -13.93
N GLN A 114 -12.58 -5.66 -13.10
CA GLN A 114 -12.24 -4.87 -11.94
C GLN A 114 -10.96 -4.09 -12.20
N SER A 115 -10.98 -2.81 -11.86
CA SER A 115 -9.82 -1.92 -11.90
C SER A 115 -9.60 -1.32 -10.53
N GLN A 116 -8.35 -1.24 -10.08
CA GLN A 116 -7.95 -0.61 -8.83
C GLN A 116 -6.77 0.32 -9.07
N TYR A 117 -6.87 1.53 -8.56
CA TYR A 117 -5.78 2.49 -8.47
C TYR A 117 -5.47 2.81 -7.01
N VAL A 118 -4.20 2.80 -6.65
CA VAL A 118 -3.70 3.24 -5.34
C VAL A 118 -2.59 4.24 -5.56
N SER A 119 -2.70 5.40 -4.91
CA SER A 119 -1.67 6.44 -4.98
C SER A 119 -0.43 6.03 -4.18
N ARG A 120 0.68 6.77 -4.39
CA ARG A 120 1.94 6.60 -3.64
C ARG A 120 1.72 6.46 -2.15
N GLN A 121 2.47 5.56 -1.52
CA GLN A 121 2.53 5.35 -0.08
C GLN A 121 3.96 5.47 0.41
N TYR A 122 4.17 6.10 1.55
CA TYR A 122 5.50 6.21 2.15
C TYR A 122 5.77 5.01 3.05
N LEU A 123 7.03 4.54 3.08
CA LEU A 123 7.45 3.42 3.93
C LEU A 123 7.70 3.85 5.38
N ASP A 124 7.90 5.14 5.58
CA ASP A 124 8.09 5.77 6.90
C ASP A 124 7.25 7.05 7.03
N ASN A 125 7.37 7.70 8.19
CA ASN A 125 6.65 8.94 8.45
C ASN A 125 7.46 10.20 8.09
N PHE A 126 8.58 10.12 7.36
CA PHE A 126 9.30 11.29 6.87
C PHE A 126 8.75 11.81 5.54
N GLY A 127 8.14 10.96 4.75
CA GLY A 127 7.45 11.34 3.51
C GLY A 127 8.38 11.67 2.36
N THR A 128 9.55 11.08 2.32
CA THR A 128 10.50 11.23 1.21
C THR A 128 10.10 10.34 0.02
N LYS A 129 10.22 10.88 -1.19
CA LYS A 129 9.81 10.16 -2.40
C LYS A 129 10.65 8.90 -2.62
N ASP A 130 11.92 8.95 -2.32
CA ASP A 130 12.85 7.84 -2.50
C ASP A 130 12.62 6.70 -1.51
N ASN A 131 11.81 6.96 -0.49
CA ASN A 131 11.40 6.00 0.52
C ASN A 131 9.89 5.74 0.47
N SER A 132 9.41 5.32 -0.69
CA SER A 132 7.98 5.14 -0.94
C SER A 132 7.69 4.03 -1.93
N LEU A 133 6.48 3.46 -1.84
CA LEU A 133 5.88 2.61 -2.86
C LEU A 133 5.27 3.50 -3.94
N ASP A 134 5.55 3.21 -5.19
CA ASP A 134 4.96 3.96 -6.32
C ASP A 134 3.46 3.70 -6.42
N ALA A 135 2.75 4.66 -7.01
CA ALA A 135 1.35 4.47 -7.34
C ALA A 135 1.20 3.35 -8.38
N TYR A 136 0.12 2.58 -8.26
CA TYR A 136 -0.15 1.51 -9.21
C TYR A 136 -1.60 1.48 -9.67
N PHE A 137 -1.79 0.89 -10.85
CA PHE A 137 -3.09 0.61 -11.45
C PHE A 137 -3.10 -0.84 -11.91
N VAL A 138 -3.98 -1.64 -11.33
CA VAL A 138 -4.08 -3.07 -11.60
C VAL A 138 -5.49 -3.45 -12.02
N ASN A 139 -5.60 -4.42 -12.93
CA ASN A 139 -6.88 -4.86 -13.49
C ASN A 139 -7.01 -6.38 -13.39
N HIS A 140 -8.23 -6.83 -13.13
CA HIS A 140 -8.61 -8.23 -13.06
C HIS A 140 -9.81 -8.48 -13.97
N LEU A 141 -9.83 -9.65 -14.57
CA LEU A 141 -10.95 -10.11 -15.41
C LEU A 141 -11.45 -11.45 -14.89
N SER A 142 -12.73 -11.52 -14.56
CA SER A 142 -13.38 -12.76 -14.15
C SER A 142 -14.47 -13.12 -15.15
N ALA A 143 -14.64 -14.41 -15.40
CA ALA A 143 -15.76 -14.93 -16.15
C ALA A 143 -16.27 -16.20 -15.49
N SER A 144 -17.58 -16.34 -15.39
CA SER A 144 -18.22 -17.56 -14.91
C SER A 144 -19.48 -17.88 -15.71
N TYR A 145 -19.78 -19.17 -15.80
CA TYR A 145 -21.00 -19.65 -16.44
C TYR A 145 -21.71 -20.65 -15.52
N SER A 146 -22.98 -20.37 -15.24
CA SER A 146 -23.83 -21.19 -14.39
C SER A 146 -24.94 -21.82 -15.21
N PHE A 147 -25.12 -23.13 -15.07
CA PHE A 147 -26.18 -23.89 -15.73
C PHE A 147 -26.72 -24.99 -14.81
N GLN A 148 -27.90 -25.49 -15.16
CA GLN A 148 -28.55 -26.58 -14.44
C GLN A 148 -28.44 -27.88 -15.22
N THR A 149 -28.40 -29.00 -14.52
CA THR A 149 -28.43 -30.33 -15.14
C THR A 149 -29.57 -31.18 -14.54
N ARG A 150 -29.84 -32.33 -15.12
CA ARG A 150 -30.81 -33.27 -14.56
C ARG A 150 -30.43 -33.79 -13.16
N TYR A 151 -29.12 -33.77 -12.83
CA TYR A 151 -28.57 -34.42 -11.65
C TYR A 151 -28.12 -33.42 -10.55
N THR A 152 -28.03 -32.14 -10.89
CA THR A 152 -27.58 -31.09 -9.99
C THR A 152 -28.50 -29.87 -10.07
N LYS A 153 -28.69 -29.17 -8.96
CA LYS A 153 -29.43 -27.91 -8.92
C LYS A 153 -28.67 -26.76 -9.60
N GLY A 154 -27.39 -26.94 -9.82
CA GLY A 154 -26.55 -25.98 -10.55
C GLY A 154 -25.09 -26.39 -10.63
N ILE A 155 -24.46 -26.06 -11.73
CA ILE A 155 -23.02 -26.14 -11.91
C ILE A 155 -22.55 -24.75 -12.31
N THR A 156 -21.52 -24.22 -11.65
CA THR A 156 -20.85 -22.99 -12.04
C THR A 156 -19.40 -23.31 -12.36
N ILE A 157 -18.96 -22.92 -13.55
CA ILE A 157 -17.55 -22.99 -13.97
C ILE A 157 -17.07 -21.55 -14.13
N GLY A 158 -15.93 -21.22 -13.55
CA GLY A 158 -15.39 -19.86 -13.64
C GLY A 158 -13.88 -19.81 -13.61
N ALA A 159 -13.37 -18.68 -14.07
CA ALA A 159 -11.95 -18.35 -13.99
C ALA A 159 -11.76 -16.86 -13.76
N THR A 160 -10.70 -16.51 -13.04
CA THR A 160 -10.26 -15.14 -12.82
C THR A 160 -8.82 -15.00 -13.27
N VAL A 161 -8.57 -14.03 -14.13
CA VAL A 161 -7.23 -13.58 -14.51
C VAL A 161 -6.89 -12.38 -13.63
N TYR A 162 -6.00 -12.59 -12.68
CA TYR A 162 -5.47 -11.51 -11.85
C TYR A 162 -4.34 -10.80 -12.58
N ASN A 163 -4.25 -9.49 -12.36
CA ASN A 163 -3.24 -8.63 -12.98
C ASN A 163 -3.17 -8.84 -14.52
N LEU A 164 -4.30 -8.60 -15.17
CA LEU A 164 -4.53 -8.89 -16.60
C LEU A 164 -3.45 -8.31 -17.52
N PHE A 165 -2.95 -7.10 -17.19
CA PHE A 165 -1.96 -6.41 -18.02
C PHE A 165 -0.52 -6.59 -17.56
N ASN A 166 -0.29 -7.52 -16.63
CA ASN A 166 1.04 -7.82 -16.07
C ASN A 166 1.77 -6.59 -15.53
N THR A 167 1.04 -5.70 -14.86
CA THR A 167 1.60 -4.51 -14.21
C THR A 167 2.58 -4.96 -13.12
N LYS A 168 3.79 -4.40 -13.14
CA LYS A 168 4.75 -4.60 -12.05
C LYS A 168 4.47 -3.55 -10.98
N TYR A 169 4.21 -4.01 -9.76
CA TYR A 169 3.91 -3.12 -8.64
C TYR A 169 4.21 -3.81 -7.30
N GLU A 170 4.37 -3.00 -6.28
CA GLU A 170 4.56 -3.41 -4.90
C GLU A 170 3.45 -2.80 -4.03
N THR A 171 2.97 -3.58 -3.07
CA THR A 171 1.96 -3.12 -2.10
C THR A 171 2.49 -2.99 -0.70
N ASN A 172 3.70 -3.51 -0.46
CA ASN A 172 4.35 -3.48 0.84
C ASN A 172 5.88 -3.41 0.66
N GLY A 173 6.55 -2.99 1.70
CA GLY A 173 7.99 -2.89 1.79
C GLY A 173 8.42 -2.46 3.19
N TYR A 174 9.70 -2.37 3.40
CA TYR A 174 10.30 -1.76 4.59
C TYR A 174 11.51 -0.94 4.16
N SER A 175 11.91 -0.03 5.01
CA SER A 175 13.10 0.78 4.78
C SER A 175 13.88 0.96 6.06
N GLN A 176 15.19 0.94 5.91
CA GLN A 176 16.10 1.41 6.94
C GLN A 176 16.68 2.75 6.47
N SER A 177 16.52 3.77 7.29
CA SER A 177 17.08 5.10 7.04
C SER A 177 18.24 5.33 7.98
N VAL A 178 19.34 5.87 7.45
CA VAL A 178 20.55 6.15 8.24
C VAL A 178 21.02 7.58 8.00
N ALA A 179 21.60 8.19 9.04
CA ALA A 179 22.32 9.45 8.94
C ALA A 179 23.81 9.15 8.73
N LEU A 180 24.34 9.51 7.57
CA LEU A 180 25.74 9.31 7.21
C LEU A 180 26.57 10.52 7.60
N TYR A 181 27.56 10.30 8.47
CA TYR A 181 28.53 11.31 8.89
C TYR A 181 29.89 11.06 8.24
N GLU A 182 30.42 12.06 7.54
CA GLU A 182 31.75 11.98 6.96
C GLU A 182 32.80 11.79 8.04
N ASN A 183 33.59 10.71 7.93
CA ASN A 183 34.59 10.27 8.93
C ASN A 183 34.03 10.14 10.37
N GLY A 184 32.72 9.91 10.52
CA GLY A 184 32.07 9.79 11.82
C GLY A 184 31.98 11.12 12.62
N ASP A 185 32.28 12.24 11.98
CA ASP A 185 32.30 13.57 12.62
C ASP A 185 30.88 14.16 12.75
N LYS A 186 30.28 13.95 13.91
CA LYS A 186 28.92 14.46 14.22
C LYS A 186 28.80 15.98 14.35
N THR A 187 29.91 16.72 14.30
CA THR A 187 29.89 18.18 14.29
C THR A 187 29.62 18.76 12.91
N LYS A 188 29.71 17.92 11.87
CA LYS A 188 29.42 18.28 10.48
C LYS A 188 28.00 17.91 10.05
N PRO A 189 27.47 18.52 8.98
CA PRO A 189 26.23 18.10 8.38
C PRO A 189 26.28 16.63 7.94
N TYR A 190 25.17 15.91 8.11
CA TYR A 190 24.99 14.53 7.70
C TYR A 190 24.07 14.43 6.49
N VAL A 191 24.13 13.29 5.78
CA VAL A 191 23.23 12.97 4.68
C VAL A 191 22.33 11.81 5.11
N ILE A 192 21.02 11.96 4.94
CA ILE A 192 20.09 10.86 5.16
C ILE A 192 20.10 9.99 3.92
N LYS A 193 20.38 8.69 4.11
CA LYS A 193 20.28 7.66 3.09
C LYS A 193 19.15 6.71 3.45
N HIS A 194 18.28 6.45 2.48
CA HIS A 194 17.23 5.45 2.57
C HIS A 194 17.65 4.17 1.84
N ASP A 195 17.34 3.01 2.41
CA ASP A 195 17.52 1.70 1.78
C ASP A 195 16.17 0.96 1.74
N PRO A 196 15.26 1.35 0.82
CA PRO A 196 13.97 0.70 0.70
C PRO A 196 14.08 -0.70 0.13
N ARG A 197 13.33 -1.64 0.70
CA ARG A 197 13.16 -3.01 0.24
C ARG A 197 11.68 -3.25 -0.03
N PHE A 198 11.37 -3.82 -1.19
CA PHE A 198 10.02 -3.97 -1.69
C PHE A 198 9.62 -5.43 -1.80
N TYR A 199 8.32 -5.69 -1.57
CA TYR A 199 7.71 -7.00 -1.81
C TYR A 199 6.91 -6.93 -3.12
N PRO A 200 7.43 -7.50 -4.23
CA PRO A 200 6.73 -7.46 -5.51
C PRO A 200 5.47 -8.33 -5.47
N MET A 201 4.42 -7.83 -6.09
CA MET A 201 3.21 -8.59 -6.31
C MET A 201 3.33 -9.52 -7.50
N ALA A 202 2.52 -10.57 -7.50
CA ALA A 202 2.50 -11.53 -8.60
C ALA A 202 2.14 -10.85 -9.93
N GLY A 203 2.80 -11.26 -10.99
CA GLY A 203 2.41 -10.94 -12.35
C GLY A 203 1.07 -11.56 -12.72
N THR A 204 0.74 -11.60 -14.01
CA THR A 204 -0.51 -12.24 -14.47
C THR A 204 -0.58 -13.69 -14.00
N ASN A 205 -1.68 -14.03 -13.33
CA ASN A 205 -1.96 -15.39 -12.90
C ASN A 205 -3.45 -15.70 -13.05
N ILE A 206 -3.78 -16.99 -13.12
CA ILE A 206 -5.14 -17.47 -13.39
C ILE A 206 -5.56 -18.44 -12.29
N LEU A 207 -6.75 -18.20 -11.74
CA LEU A 207 -7.43 -19.12 -10.87
C LEU A 207 -8.73 -19.60 -11.54
N ALA A 208 -8.91 -20.92 -11.66
CA ALA A 208 -10.15 -21.51 -12.15
C ALA A 208 -10.85 -22.27 -11.02
N HIS A 209 -12.19 -22.32 -11.09
CA HIS A 209 -13.01 -23.05 -10.11
C HIS A 209 -14.21 -23.71 -10.77
N ILE A 210 -14.70 -24.77 -10.15
CA ILE A 210 -15.97 -25.40 -10.46
C ILE A 210 -16.75 -25.62 -9.17
N THR A 211 -18.03 -25.25 -9.17
CA THR A 211 -18.94 -25.40 -8.05
C THR A 211 -20.14 -26.25 -8.42
N PHE A 212 -20.47 -27.25 -7.60
CA PHE A 212 -21.65 -28.09 -7.77
C PHE A 212 -22.65 -27.78 -6.64
N ARG A 213 -23.94 -27.64 -7.00
CA ARG A 213 -25.06 -27.53 -6.06
C ARG A 213 -25.96 -28.74 -6.23
N PHE A 214 -26.21 -29.47 -5.16
CA PHE A 214 -27.06 -30.64 -5.09
C PHE A 214 -28.41 -30.34 -4.46
#